data_4b011cf5ba182be085e642782becc4b5
#
_entry.id   4b011cf5ba182be085e642782becc4b5
#
_cell.length_a   1.000
_cell.length_b   1.000
_cell.length_c   1.000
_cell.angle_alpha   90.00
_cell.angle_beta   90.00
_cell.angle_gamma   90.00
#
_symmetry.space_group_name_H-M   'P 1'
#
loop_
_entity.id
_entity.type
_entity.pdbx_description
1 polymer ?
#
loop_
_entity_poly.entity_id
_entity_poly.type
_entity_poly.pdbx_seq_one_letter_code
_entity_poly.pdbx_strand_id
1 'polypeptide(L)'
;MLAIPCIHKAGDLAMLWKEEITPHIQTYSQNHIDNYIMIDPNNPWRFRSFYGRPEEHCKHESWNYLKHLHTRDSLPWVCLGDFNEILNSVEKQGRFPKSHRLMEAFRSTLLHYGLIDLGYQRNIFTWRNGRPGDAFVQERLDRAYATLDWGIYLHGAMDGQGMLLFKSGWIGHMLH
;
A
#
# COMPACT_ATOMS: atom_id res chain seq x y z
N MET A 1 -12.92 13.37 2.77
CA MET A 1 -11.72 12.99 3.53
C MET A 1 -12.09 12.08 4.69
N LEU A 2 -11.36 10.99 4.90
CA LEU A 2 -11.39 10.14 6.09
C LEU A 2 -9.98 10.10 6.68
N ALA A 3 -9.84 10.41 7.96
CA ALA A 3 -8.57 10.30 8.67
C ALA A 3 -8.77 9.44 9.93
N ILE A 4 -7.87 8.52 10.15
CA ILE A 4 -7.84 7.63 11.32
C ILE A 4 -6.64 8.06 12.15
N PRO A 5 -6.86 8.66 13.33
CA PRO A 5 -5.78 9.14 14.15
C PRO A 5 -4.94 7.97 14.67
N CYS A 6 -3.62 8.17 14.78
CA CYS A 6 -2.74 7.18 15.39
C CYS A 6 -3.06 7.02 16.88
N ILE A 7 -2.91 5.80 17.37
CA ILE A 7 -2.82 5.51 18.81
C ILE A 7 -1.36 5.15 19.10
N HIS A 8 -0.71 5.93 19.93
CA HIS A 8 0.72 5.86 20.23
C HIS A 8 1.62 6.29 19.05
N LYS A 9 2.57 5.45 18.63
CA LYS A 9 3.56 5.73 17.57
C LYS A 9 3.26 5.04 16.23
N ALA A 10 2.09 4.44 16.07
CA ALA A 10 1.67 3.87 14.79
C ALA A 10 1.27 5.01 13.84
N GLY A 11 1.60 4.89 12.57
CA GLY A 11 1.34 5.93 11.57
C GLY A 11 -0.14 6.27 11.39
N ASP A 12 -0.41 7.51 11.04
CA ASP A 12 -1.76 7.95 10.67
C ASP A 12 -2.16 7.36 9.32
N LEU A 13 -3.42 6.95 9.20
CA LEU A 13 -4.01 6.62 7.92
C LEU A 13 -4.98 7.71 7.51
N ALA A 14 -4.77 8.28 6.33
CA ALA A 14 -5.70 9.24 5.77
C ALA A 14 -6.03 8.87 4.33
N MET A 15 -7.29 9.01 3.98
CA MET A 15 -7.78 8.87 2.62
C MET A 15 -8.40 10.19 2.17
N LEU A 16 -7.89 10.71 1.08
CA LEU A 16 -8.38 11.91 0.42
C LEU A 16 -8.95 11.53 -0.94
N TRP A 17 -10.02 12.17 -1.35
CA TRP A 17 -10.62 11.97 -2.67
C TRP A 17 -11.16 13.27 -3.23
N LYS A 18 -11.29 13.34 -4.54
CA LYS A 18 -11.92 14.48 -5.23
C LYS A 18 -13.43 14.44 -5.03
N GLU A 19 -14.08 15.60 -5.14
CA GLU A 19 -15.55 15.74 -4.98
C GLU A 19 -16.35 14.83 -5.92
N GLU A 20 -15.82 14.59 -7.12
CA GLU A 20 -16.49 13.75 -8.13
C GLU A 20 -16.49 12.26 -7.79
N ILE A 21 -15.68 11.85 -6.79
CA ILE A 21 -15.56 10.46 -6.35
C ILE A 21 -16.31 10.30 -5.03
N THR A 22 -17.24 9.36 -4.98
CA THR A 22 -17.92 8.96 -3.74
C THR A 22 -17.44 7.58 -3.31
N PRO A 23 -16.46 7.48 -2.40
CA PRO A 23 -16.03 6.18 -1.89
C PRO A 23 -17.06 5.63 -0.91
N HIS A 24 -17.37 4.35 -1.04
CA HIS A 24 -18.23 3.63 -0.11
C HIS A 24 -17.37 2.89 0.91
N ILE A 25 -17.11 3.54 2.04
CA ILE A 25 -16.29 2.99 3.12
C ILE A 25 -16.97 1.74 3.69
N GLN A 26 -16.26 0.62 3.68
CA GLN A 26 -16.74 -0.67 4.19
C GLN A 26 -16.24 -0.91 5.60
N THR A 27 -14.94 -0.83 5.79
CA THR A 27 -14.30 -1.01 7.10
C THR A 27 -13.07 -0.14 7.22
N TYR A 28 -12.72 0.16 8.45
CA TYR A 28 -11.45 0.83 8.76
C TYR A 28 -10.95 0.43 10.15
N SER A 29 -9.65 0.55 10.32
CA SER A 29 -8.97 0.41 11.60
C SER A 29 -7.68 1.23 11.56
N GLN A 30 -6.86 1.15 12.58
CA GLN A 30 -5.54 1.77 12.56
C GLN A 30 -4.58 1.21 11.50
N ASN A 31 -4.90 0.06 10.94
CA ASN A 31 -4.07 -0.63 9.98
C ASN A 31 -4.64 -0.63 8.56
N HIS A 32 -5.87 -0.14 8.36
CA HIS A 32 -6.49 -0.12 7.04
C HIS A 32 -7.67 0.84 6.91
N ILE A 33 -7.93 1.22 5.66
CA ILE A 33 -9.22 1.73 5.18
C ILE A 33 -9.59 0.90 3.97
N ASP A 34 -10.79 0.33 3.95
CA ASP A 34 -11.30 -0.51 2.87
C ASP A 34 -12.59 0.08 2.33
N ASN A 35 -12.66 0.30 1.03
CA ASN A 35 -13.79 0.96 0.41
C ASN A 35 -14.00 0.49 -1.05
N TYR A 36 -15.23 0.66 -1.53
CA TYR A 36 -15.57 0.50 -2.93
C TYR A 36 -15.49 1.84 -3.65
N ILE A 37 -14.98 1.79 -4.86
CA ILE A 37 -14.99 2.90 -5.82
C ILE A 37 -15.90 2.50 -6.98
N MET A 38 -16.93 3.29 -7.25
CA MET A 38 -17.92 3.06 -8.28
C MET A 38 -18.00 4.26 -9.23
N ILE A 39 -16.88 4.55 -9.93
CA ILE A 39 -16.88 5.57 -10.99
C ILE A 39 -17.74 5.09 -12.16
N ASP A 40 -17.62 3.81 -12.52
CA ASP A 40 -18.54 3.10 -13.41
C ASP A 40 -19.36 2.09 -12.58
N PRO A 41 -20.68 2.22 -12.51
CA PRO A 41 -21.54 1.31 -11.72
C PRO A 41 -21.44 -0.17 -12.17
N ASN A 42 -21.08 -0.43 -13.42
CA ASN A 42 -20.93 -1.79 -13.94
C ASN A 42 -19.57 -2.41 -13.62
N ASN A 43 -18.61 -1.61 -13.21
CA ASN A 43 -17.24 -2.02 -12.95
C ASN A 43 -16.73 -1.48 -11.61
N PRO A 44 -17.30 -1.91 -10.48
CA PRO A 44 -16.81 -1.53 -9.17
C PRO A 44 -15.45 -2.17 -8.89
N TRP A 45 -14.61 -1.47 -8.17
CA TRP A 45 -13.33 -1.98 -7.71
C TRP A 45 -13.04 -1.52 -6.27
N ARG A 46 -12.06 -2.13 -5.62
CA ARG A 46 -11.72 -1.80 -4.24
C ARG A 46 -10.43 -1.02 -4.13
N PHE A 47 -10.51 0.04 -3.36
CA PHE A 47 -9.35 0.78 -2.89
C PHE A 47 -9.11 0.47 -1.41
N ARG A 48 -7.87 0.12 -1.08
CA ARG A 48 -7.45 -0.21 0.27
C ARG A 48 -6.22 0.61 0.65
N SER A 49 -6.32 1.36 1.74
CA SER A 49 -5.14 1.90 2.41
C SER A 49 -4.67 0.90 3.45
N PHE A 50 -3.36 0.72 3.56
CA PHE A 50 -2.78 -0.30 4.43
C PHE A 50 -1.58 0.25 5.21
N TYR A 51 -1.52 -0.09 6.49
CA TYR A 51 -0.38 0.16 7.36
C TYR A 51 0.08 -1.14 8.01
N GLY A 52 1.21 -1.67 7.58
CA GLY A 52 1.82 -2.88 8.11
C GLY A 52 2.47 -2.65 9.47
N ARG A 53 2.48 -3.64 10.32
CA ARG A 53 3.17 -3.59 11.62
C ARG A 53 4.67 -3.41 11.41
N PRO A 54 5.33 -2.40 12.04
CA PRO A 54 6.77 -2.21 11.92
C PRO A 54 7.57 -3.28 12.69
N GLU A 55 7.02 -3.80 13.78
CA GLU A 55 7.68 -4.77 14.65
C GLU A 55 7.85 -6.13 13.95
N GLU A 56 9.06 -6.68 14.01
CA GLU A 56 9.41 -7.93 13.32
C GLU A 56 8.51 -9.11 13.74
N HIS A 57 8.25 -9.23 15.04
CA HIS A 57 7.42 -10.31 15.59
C HIS A 57 5.92 -10.19 15.24
N CYS A 58 5.46 -9.00 14.83
CA CYS A 58 4.07 -8.73 14.45
C CYS A 58 3.83 -8.77 12.93
N LYS A 59 4.87 -9.03 12.10
CA LYS A 59 4.72 -9.04 10.63
C LYS A 59 3.64 -10.00 10.14
N HIS A 60 3.53 -11.16 10.79
CA HIS A 60 2.52 -12.16 10.45
C HIS A 60 1.08 -11.66 10.62
N GLU A 61 0.82 -10.73 11.55
CA GLU A 61 -0.51 -10.10 11.72
C GLU A 61 -0.86 -9.29 10.48
N SER A 62 0.09 -8.50 9.96
CA SER A 62 -0.08 -7.71 8.73
C SER A 62 -0.41 -8.62 7.54
N TRP A 63 0.29 -9.74 7.40
CA TRP A 63 0.04 -10.68 6.29
C TRP A 63 -1.29 -11.41 6.43
N ASN A 64 -1.66 -11.83 7.63
CA ASN A 64 -2.98 -12.39 7.91
C ASN A 64 -4.09 -11.38 7.64
N TYR A 65 -3.81 -10.10 7.89
CA TYR A 65 -4.76 -9.05 7.60
C TYR A 65 -4.96 -8.84 6.09
N LEU A 66 -3.89 -8.82 5.30
CA LEU A 66 -3.97 -8.80 3.83
C LEU A 66 -4.78 -10.00 3.31
N LYS A 67 -4.61 -11.18 3.92
CA LYS A 67 -5.43 -12.36 3.63
C LYS A 67 -6.90 -12.09 3.86
N HIS A 68 -7.25 -11.56 5.02
CA HIS A 68 -8.63 -11.24 5.37
C HIS A 68 -9.25 -10.27 4.36
N LEU A 69 -8.52 -9.24 3.95
CA LEU A 69 -8.98 -8.29 2.93
C LEU A 69 -9.21 -8.97 1.57
N HIS A 70 -8.33 -9.89 1.17
CA HIS A 70 -8.45 -10.62 -0.10
C HIS A 70 -9.71 -11.50 -0.14
N THR A 71 -10.05 -12.18 0.96
CA THR A 71 -11.15 -13.15 1.01
C THR A 71 -12.55 -12.54 1.10
N ARG A 72 -12.68 -11.21 1.24
CA ARG A 72 -13.98 -10.56 1.40
C ARG A 72 -14.85 -10.55 0.15
N ASP A 73 -14.23 -10.48 -1.01
CA ASP A 73 -14.89 -10.53 -2.32
C ASP A 73 -13.86 -10.78 -3.44
N SER A 74 -14.37 -10.94 -4.66
CA SER A 74 -13.57 -11.18 -5.86
C SER A 74 -13.38 -9.95 -6.75
N LEU A 75 -13.70 -8.75 -6.27
CA LEU A 75 -13.54 -7.53 -7.06
C LEU A 75 -12.06 -7.21 -7.31
N PRO A 76 -11.74 -6.61 -8.47
CA PRO A 76 -10.44 -6.03 -8.70
C PRO A 76 -10.07 -5.04 -7.59
N TRP A 77 -8.85 -5.06 -7.10
CA TRP A 77 -8.45 -4.15 -6.04
C TRP A 77 -7.03 -3.64 -6.13
N VAL A 78 -6.85 -2.46 -5.58
CA VAL A 78 -5.55 -1.82 -5.38
C VAL A 78 -5.34 -1.55 -3.89
N CYS A 79 -4.12 -1.74 -3.43
CA CYS A 79 -3.72 -1.50 -2.05
C CYS A 79 -2.52 -0.57 -2.01
N LEU A 80 -2.63 0.53 -1.27
CA LEU A 80 -1.58 1.53 -1.09
C LEU A 80 -1.22 1.65 0.38
N GLY A 81 0.03 1.90 0.67
CA GLY A 81 0.44 2.29 2.01
C GLY A 81 1.85 1.86 2.40
N ASP A 82 2.12 2.01 3.68
CA ASP A 82 3.36 1.58 4.31
C ASP A 82 3.23 0.10 4.72
N PHE A 83 3.89 -0.77 3.99
CA PHE A 83 3.90 -2.21 4.29
C PHE A 83 4.93 -2.58 5.35
N ASN A 84 5.80 -1.63 5.73
CA ASN A 84 6.86 -1.81 6.71
C ASN A 84 7.80 -2.99 6.40
N GLU A 85 7.81 -3.50 5.16
CA GLU A 85 8.66 -4.58 4.71
C GLU A 85 9.20 -4.34 3.31
N ILE A 86 10.38 -4.87 3.02
CA ILE A 86 11.03 -4.81 1.71
C ILE A 86 10.92 -6.15 0.98
N LEU A 87 10.96 -6.11 -0.35
CA LEU A 87 10.94 -7.33 -1.18
C LEU A 87 12.35 -7.88 -1.43
N ASN A 88 13.33 -6.98 -1.57
CA ASN A 88 14.69 -7.32 -1.94
C ASN A 88 15.69 -6.47 -1.16
N SER A 89 16.88 -6.99 -0.94
CA SER A 89 17.96 -6.28 -0.23
C SER A 89 18.36 -4.95 -0.85
N VAL A 90 18.18 -4.78 -2.17
CA VAL A 90 18.47 -3.52 -2.89
C VAL A 90 17.53 -2.37 -2.49
N GLU A 91 16.40 -2.69 -1.86
CA GLU A 91 15.41 -1.73 -1.36
C GLU A 91 15.73 -1.20 0.04
N LYS A 92 16.89 -1.54 0.56
CA LYS A 92 17.43 -1.03 1.82
C LYS A 92 18.87 -0.61 1.65
N GLN A 93 19.17 0.56 2.21
CA GLN A 93 20.54 1.01 2.43
C GLN A 93 20.75 1.26 3.93
N GLY A 94 21.90 0.85 4.46
CA GLY A 94 22.26 1.01 5.86
C GLY A 94 23.02 -0.20 6.40
N ARG A 95 23.48 -0.09 7.66
CA ARG A 95 24.46 -1.02 8.26
C ARG A 95 24.00 -2.47 8.37
N PHE A 96 22.73 -2.69 8.74
CA PHE A 96 22.25 -4.05 9.03
C PHE A 96 21.25 -4.51 7.95
N PRO A 97 21.45 -5.72 7.37
CA PRO A 97 20.49 -6.26 6.41
C PRO A 97 19.15 -6.60 7.09
N LYS A 98 18.08 -6.61 6.31
CA LYS A 98 16.79 -7.17 6.72
C LYS A 98 16.83 -8.70 6.72
N SER A 99 15.94 -9.29 7.48
CA SER A 99 15.76 -10.74 7.54
C SER A 99 15.31 -11.30 6.18
N HIS A 100 16.12 -12.19 5.58
CA HIS A 100 15.77 -12.87 4.32
C HIS A 100 14.46 -13.65 4.46
N ARG A 101 14.24 -14.28 5.62
CA ARG A 101 13.02 -15.03 5.93
C ARG A 101 11.77 -14.14 5.88
N LEU A 102 11.84 -12.91 6.37
CA LEU A 102 10.70 -11.99 6.34
C LEU A 102 10.43 -11.48 4.93
N MET A 103 11.47 -11.13 4.17
CA MET A 103 11.33 -10.75 2.77
C MET A 103 10.67 -11.88 1.95
N GLU A 104 11.09 -13.13 2.18
CA GLU A 104 10.53 -14.30 1.48
C GLU A 104 9.07 -14.52 1.85
N ALA A 105 8.72 -14.45 3.14
CA ALA A 105 7.36 -14.60 3.59
C ALA A 105 6.44 -13.48 3.05
N PHE A 106 6.96 -12.26 2.93
CA PHE A 106 6.24 -11.15 2.33
C PHE A 106 6.00 -11.38 0.83
N ARG A 107 7.02 -11.75 0.06
CA ARG A 107 6.87 -12.11 -1.37
C ARG A 107 5.84 -13.23 -1.57
N SER A 108 5.93 -14.28 -0.76
CA SER A 108 5.00 -15.42 -0.82
C SER A 108 3.56 -14.99 -0.52
N THR A 109 3.38 -14.07 0.41
CA THR A 109 2.07 -13.50 0.74
C THR A 109 1.48 -12.74 -0.45
N LEU A 110 2.26 -11.85 -1.07
CA LEU A 110 1.82 -11.07 -2.23
C LEU A 110 1.47 -11.96 -3.41
N LEU A 111 2.33 -12.95 -3.70
CA LEU A 111 2.10 -13.93 -4.76
C LEU A 111 0.82 -14.74 -4.52
N HIS A 112 0.61 -15.19 -3.28
CA HIS A 112 -0.58 -15.98 -2.91
C HIS A 112 -1.89 -15.22 -3.15
N TYR A 113 -1.88 -13.89 -2.98
CA TYR A 113 -3.06 -13.03 -3.20
C TYR A 113 -3.10 -12.36 -4.57
N GLY A 114 -2.21 -12.76 -5.48
CA GLY A 114 -2.15 -12.22 -6.83
C GLY A 114 -1.84 -10.72 -6.87
N LEU A 115 -1.12 -10.20 -5.88
CA LEU A 115 -0.76 -8.80 -5.78
C LEU A 115 0.54 -8.51 -6.52
N ILE A 116 0.45 -7.65 -7.51
CA ILE A 116 1.55 -7.20 -8.35
C ILE A 116 2.01 -5.82 -7.86
N ASP A 117 3.29 -5.65 -7.61
CA ASP A 117 3.90 -4.34 -7.29
C ASP A 117 3.78 -3.41 -8.51
N LEU A 118 3.13 -2.27 -8.36
CA LEU A 118 2.97 -1.27 -9.42
C LEU A 118 4.23 -0.44 -9.65
N GLY A 119 5.30 -0.74 -8.93
CA GLY A 119 6.59 -0.09 -9.09
C GLY A 119 6.71 1.24 -8.34
N TYR A 120 7.66 2.05 -8.78
CA TYR A 120 7.93 3.38 -8.23
C TYR A 120 8.38 4.33 -9.34
N GLN A 121 8.21 5.62 -9.09
CA GLN A 121 8.73 6.66 -9.95
C GLN A 121 9.81 7.46 -9.17
N ARG A 122 10.93 7.76 -9.82
CA ARG A 122 12.05 8.54 -9.26
C ARG A 122 12.86 7.79 -8.20
N ASN A 123 12.71 8.10 -6.90
CA ASN A 123 13.49 7.49 -5.83
C ASN A 123 12.88 6.16 -5.40
N ILE A 124 13.73 5.12 -5.29
CA ILE A 124 13.30 3.82 -4.76
C ILE A 124 12.95 3.88 -3.27
N PHE A 125 13.69 4.69 -2.49
CA PHE A 125 13.51 4.76 -1.04
C PHE A 125 12.40 5.73 -0.68
N THR A 126 11.46 5.28 0.14
CA THR A 126 10.29 6.06 0.59
C THR A 126 10.42 6.49 2.04
N TRP A 127 11.25 5.80 2.82
CA TRP A 127 11.50 6.09 4.23
C TRP A 127 12.99 6.23 4.55
N ARG A 128 13.32 7.09 5.53
CA ARG A 128 14.66 7.25 6.08
C ARG A 128 14.61 7.64 7.55
N ASN A 129 15.59 7.19 8.32
CA ASN A 129 15.64 7.45 9.76
C ASN A 129 16.22 8.83 10.15
N GLY A 130 16.69 9.64 9.19
CA GLY A 130 17.26 10.97 9.41
C GLY A 130 18.56 11.02 10.22
N ARG A 131 19.20 9.87 10.53
CA ARG A 131 20.46 9.84 11.30
C ARG A 131 21.66 10.01 10.37
N PRO A 132 22.76 10.68 10.81
CA PRO A 132 23.96 10.86 10.00
C PRO A 132 24.89 9.64 10.02
N GLY A 133 25.82 9.60 9.04
CA GLY A 133 26.92 8.63 8.98
C GLY A 133 26.47 7.17 8.94
N ASP A 134 27.18 6.29 9.64
CA ASP A 134 26.93 4.85 9.66
C ASP A 134 25.58 4.44 10.28
N ALA A 135 24.93 5.37 10.99
CA ALA A 135 23.61 5.15 11.54
C ALA A 135 22.48 5.46 10.55
N PHE A 136 22.80 5.97 9.35
CA PHE A 136 21.83 6.25 8.31
C PHE A 136 21.21 4.96 7.77
N VAL A 137 19.89 4.97 7.64
CA VAL A 137 19.11 3.88 7.03
C VAL A 137 18.02 4.49 6.18
N GLN A 138 17.84 3.95 4.97
CA GLN A 138 16.69 4.23 4.14
C GLN A 138 16.15 2.94 3.53
N GLU A 139 14.83 2.89 3.37
CA GLU A 139 14.10 1.70 2.92
C GLU A 139 12.94 2.07 2.00
N ARG A 140 12.52 1.13 1.14
CA ARG A 140 11.30 1.23 0.37
C ARG A 140 10.17 0.51 1.12
N LEU A 141 9.42 1.23 1.91
CA LEU A 141 8.35 0.68 2.76
C LEU A 141 6.96 0.98 2.18
N ASP A 142 6.80 2.15 1.54
CA ASP A 142 5.55 2.55 0.90
C ASP A 142 5.45 1.94 -0.49
N ARG A 143 4.30 1.35 -0.77
CA ARG A 143 4.06 0.61 -2.00
C ARG A 143 2.63 0.74 -2.48
N ALA A 144 2.48 0.46 -3.77
CA ALA A 144 1.20 0.24 -4.41
C ALA A 144 1.19 -1.18 -4.99
N TYR A 145 0.18 -1.95 -4.61
CA TYR A 145 -0.07 -3.28 -5.16
C TYR A 145 -1.45 -3.33 -5.78
N ALA A 146 -1.61 -4.13 -6.84
CA ALA A 146 -2.91 -4.36 -7.43
C ALA A 146 -3.07 -5.82 -7.87
N THR A 147 -4.31 -6.28 -7.98
CA THR A 147 -4.61 -7.52 -8.69
C THR A 147 -4.48 -7.31 -10.20
N LEU A 148 -4.21 -8.40 -10.93
CA LEU A 148 -4.07 -8.36 -12.40
C LEU A 148 -5.31 -7.75 -13.06
N ASP A 149 -6.50 -8.16 -12.61
CA ASP A 149 -7.78 -7.68 -13.14
C ASP A 149 -7.95 -6.16 -12.98
N TRP A 150 -7.45 -5.59 -11.88
CA TRP A 150 -7.44 -4.15 -11.69
C TRP A 150 -6.52 -3.45 -12.70
N GLY A 151 -5.37 -4.04 -13.01
CA GLY A 151 -4.45 -3.55 -14.05
C GLY A 151 -5.10 -3.53 -15.45
N ILE A 152 -5.83 -4.57 -15.80
CA ILE A 152 -6.59 -4.67 -17.07
C ILE A 152 -7.70 -3.62 -17.10
N TYR A 153 -8.44 -3.46 -16.00
CA TYR A 153 -9.47 -2.44 -15.86
C TYR A 153 -8.93 -1.03 -16.13
N LEU A 154 -7.78 -0.68 -15.55
CA LEU A 154 -7.14 0.61 -15.79
C LEU A 154 -6.79 0.82 -17.26
N HIS A 155 -6.22 -0.17 -17.95
CA HIS A 155 -5.87 -0.04 -19.37
C HIS A 155 -7.10 0.17 -20.23
N GLY A 156 -8.22 -0.49 -19.95
CA GLY A 156 -9.50 -0.30 -20.65
C GLY A 156 -10.19 1.03 -20.32
N ALA A 157 -9.97 1.57 -19.12
CA ALA A 157 -10.56 2.84 -18.66
C ALA A 157 -9.70 4.07 -19.03
N MET A 158 -8.46 3.86 -19.52
CA MET A 158 -7.48 4.93 -19.79
C MET A 158 -7.76 5.80 -21.01
N ASP A 159 -8.72 5.46 -21.83
CA ASP A 159 -9.14 6.30 -22.97
C ASP A 159 -9.89 7.58 -22.53
N GLY A 160 -10.10 7.79 -21.24
CA GLY A 160 -10.75 8.99 -20.71
C GLY A 160 -10.60 9.21 -19.21
N GLN A 161 -9.71 10.08 -18.81
CA GLN A 161 -9.68 10.81 -17.52
C GLN A 161 -9.46 10.07 -16.18
N GLY A 162 -9.54 8.74 -16.08
CA GLY A 162 -9.45 8.02 -14.79
C GLY A 162 -8.06 7.93 -14.16
N MET A 163 -6.96 8.18 -14.89
CA MET A 163 -5.60 7.92 -14.47
C MET A 163 -4.87 9.09 -13.79
N LEU A 164 -5.50 10.19 -13.53
CA LEU A 164 -4.87 11.33 -12.84
C LEU A 164 -4.60 11.07 -11.34
N LEU A 165 -5.20 10.04 -10.75
CA LEU A 165 -5.02 9.72 -9.33
C LEU A 165 -3.65 9.12 -8.99
N PHE A 166 -2.96 8.50 -9.97
CA PHE A 166 -1.69 7.81 -9.71
C PHE A 166 -0.46 8.45 -10.40
N LYS A 167 -0.67 9.35 -11.37
CA LYS A 167 0.43 9.96 -12.15
C LYS A 167 1.17 11.10 -11.46
N SER A 168 0.60 11.76 -10.48
CA SER A 168 1.21 12.93 -9.86
C SER A 168 1.42 12.74 -8.35
N GLY A 169 2.53 12.09 -7.98
CA GLY A 169 3.18 12.38 -6.69
C GLY A 169 2.41 12.13 -5.38
N TRP A 170 1.27 11.45 -5.40
CA TRP A 170 0.43 11.28 -4.21
C TRP A 170 1.02 10.37 -3.14
N ILE A 171 1.89 9.43 -3.51
CA ILE A 171 2.60 8.59 -2.53
C ILE A 171 3.57 9.42 -1.68
N GLY A 172 4.06 10.56 -2.17
CA GLY A 172 4.99 11.43 -1.46
C GLY A 172 4.36 12.46 -0.51
N HIS A 173 3.05 12.64 -0.53
CA HIS A 173 2.35 13.64 0.31
C HIS A 173 1.45 13.05 1.41
N MET A 174 1.33 11.74 1.50
CA MET A 174 0.59 11.08 2.59
C MET A 174 1.43 10.82 3.84
N LEU A 175 2.73 11.17 3.82
CA LEU A 175 3.68 10.74 4.83
C LEU A 175 4.53 11.92 5.34
N HIS A 176 3.89 12.89 5.98
CA HIS A 176 4.54 13.82 6.91
C HIS A 176 3.55 14.20 8.01
#